data_249c1691d8eaaca2e11d9f3ee38d6bf8
#
_entry.id   249c1691d8eaaca2e11d9f3ee38d6bf8
#
_cell.length_a   1.000
_cell.length_b   1.000
_cell.length_c   1.000
_cell.angle_alpha   90.00
_cell.angle_beta   90.00
_cell.angle_gamma   90.00
#
_symmetry.space_group_name_H-M   'P 1'
#
loop_
_entity.id
_entity.type
_entity.pdbx_description
1 polymer ?
#
loop_
_entity_poly.entity_id
_entity_poly.type
_entity_poly.pdbx_seq_one_letter_code
_entity_poly.pdbx_strand_id
1 'polypeptide(L)'
;MIGESKQTIYKYESGVVSNIPSDKIEAIANALDVSPAWICGWEQGSETPIPSGFDPLPDMEEIPLVGHIACGEPITAEENLEGYVSAPAMWHATFALLCRGDSMEPTICDGDLVAIKKDVQIENGQIVAVRIGDEATLKRVYIHKDYIELRPENPAYTSIILRKEEISEVAIEGLAVGLCRGL
;
A
#
# COMPACT_ATOMS: atom_id res chain seq x y z
N MET A 1 -5.26 -36.59 -24.78
CA MET A 1 -6.62 -37.12 -24.44
C MET A 1 -6.46 -37.96 -23.19
N ILE A 2 -7.12 -37.58 -22.08
CA ILE A 2 -6.87 -38.10 -20.70
C ILE A 2 -7.35 -39.58 -20.54
N GLY A 3 -8.08 -40.11 -21.50
CA GLY A 3 -8.61 -41.49 -21.43
C GLY A 3 -9.73 -41.74 -20.40
N GLU A 4 -10.16 -40.68 -19.70
CA GLU A 4 -11.20 -40.71 -18.68
C GLU A 4 -12.54 -40.17 -19.20
N SER A 5 -13.65 -40.68 -18.63
CA SER A 5 -14.97 -40.15 -18.94
C SER A 5 -15.21 -38.80 -18.26
N LYS A 6 -16.05 -37.94 -18.86
CA LYS A 6 -16.47 -36.66 -18.27
C LYS A 6 -17.07 -36.84 -16.87
N GLN A 7 -17.76 -37.97 -16.63
CA GLN A 7 -18.32 -38.28 -15.31
C GLN A 7 -17.25 -38.62 -14.27
N THR A 8 -16.14 -39.26 -14.69
CA THR A 8 -15.02 -39.56 -13.79
C THR A 8 -14.31 -38.28 -13.35
N ILE A 9 -14.04 -37.37 -14.27
CA ILE A 9 -13.44 -36.06 -13.97
C ILE A 9 -14.34 -35.27 -13.01
N TYR A 10 -15.64 -35.21 -13.27
CA TYR A 10 -16.59 -34.53 -12.37
C TYR A 10 -16.58 -35.10 -10.93
N LYS A 11 -16.39 -36.42 -10.75
CA LYS A 11 -16.29 -37.04 -9.42
C LYS A 11 -15.01 -36.62 -8.68
N TYR A 12 -13.92 -36.38 -9.42
CA TYR A 12 -12.68 -35.86 -8.85
C TYR A 12 -12.85 -34.38 -8.43
N GLU A 13 -13.39 -33.57 -9.32
CA GLU A 13 -13.64 -32.12 -9.03
C GLU A 13 -14.62 -31.89 -7.87
N SER A 14 -15.65 -32.75 -7.76
CA SER A 14 -16.67 -32.65 -6.70
C SER A 14 -16.26 -33.28 -5.37
N GLY A 15 -15.05 -33.86 -5.28
CA GLY A 15 -14.56 -34.51 -4.06
C GLY A 15 -15.26 -35.82 -3.69
N VAL A 16 -16.13 -36.35 -4.57
CA VAL A 16 -16.79 -37.64 -4.38
C VAL A 16 -15.78 -38.81 -4.36
N VAL A 17 -14.66 -38.61 -5.07
CA VAL A 17 -13.49 -39.53 -5.05
C VAL A 17 -12.29 -38.72 -4.57
N SER A 18 -11.81 -39.01 -3.37
CA SER A 18 -10.67 -38.33 -2.76
C SER A 18 -9.31 -38.99 -3.01
N ASN A 19 -9.31 -40.26 -3.42
CA ASN A 19 -8.08 -40.98 -3.72
C ASN A 19 -7.95 -41.17 -5.23
N ILE A 20 -7.29 -40.23 -5.89
CA ILE A 20 -7.05 -40.26 -7.34
C ILE A 20 -5.72 -40.98 -7.58
N PRO A 21 -5.71 -42.04 -8.43
CA PRO A 21 -4.48 -42.76 -8.76
C PRO A 21 -3.42 -41.84 -9.39
N SER A 22 -2.13 -42.08 -9.09
CA SER A 22 -1.01 -41.24 -9.54
C SER A 22 -0.92 -41.12 -11.06
N ASP A 23 -1.20 -42.20 -11.79
CA ASP A 23 -1.21 -42.22 -13.25
C ASP A 23 -2.29 -41.27 -13.83
N LYS A 24 -3.40 -41.10 -13.11
CA LYS A 24 -4.48 -40.17 -13.50
C LYS A 24 -4.10 -38.74 -13.19
N ILE A 25 -3.44 -38.48 -12.04
CA ILE A 25 -2.91 -37.15 -11.70
C ILE A 25 -1.92 -36.69 -12.75
N GLU A 26 -0.97 -37.57 -13.16
CA GLU A 26 0.00 -37.24 -14.21
C GLU A 26 -0.68 -36.99 -15.57
N ALA A 27 -1.69 -37.81 -15.95
CA ALA A 27 -2.41 -37.58 -17.21
C ALA A 27 -3.20 -36.26 -17.22
N ILE A 28 -3.80 -35.87 -16.09
CA ILE A 28 -4.51 -34.59 -15.92
C ILE A 28 -3.51 -33.44 -15.96
N ALA A 29 -2.40 -33.55 -15.22
CA ALA A 29 -1.35 -32.50 -15.15
C ALA A 29 -0.77 -32.23 -16.56
N ASN A 30 -0.42 -33.27 -17.30
CA ASN A 30 0.06 -33.13 -18.67
C ASN A 30 -0.98 -32.49 -19.61
N ALA A 31 -2.28 -32.82 -19.44
CA ALA A 31 -3.34 -32.21 -20.26
C ALA A 31 -3.60 -30.75 -19.96
N LEU A 32 -3.31 -30.33 -18.76
CA LEU A 32 -3.46 -28.93 -18.28
C LEU A 32 -2.14 -28.11 -18.35
N ASP A 33 -1.04 -28.74 -18.76
CA ASP A 33 0.31 -28.17 -18.80
C ASP A 33 0.77 -27.63 -17.44
N VAL A 34 0.50 -28.40 -16.37
CA VAL A 34 0.89 -28.09 -14.98
C VAL A 34 1.64 -29.29 -14.39
N SER A 35 2.32 -29.08 -13.24
CA SER A 35 2.96 -30.21 -12.55
C SER A 35 1.96 -31.10 -11.80
N PRO A 36 2.23 -32.40 -11.60
CA PRO A 36 1.44 -33.26 -10.72
C PRO A 36 1.36 -32.72 -9.28
N ALA A 37 2.42 -32.08 -8.79
CA ALA A 37 2.48 -31.46 -7.45
C ALA A 37 1.51 -30.29 -7.33
N TRP A 38 1.32 -29.51 -8.41
CA TRP A 38 0.32 -28.45 -8.47
C TRP A 38 -1.11 -28.99 -8.33
N ILE A 39 -1.43 -30.07 -9.06
CA ILE A 39 -2.73 -30.73 -8.95
C ILE A 39 -3.00 -31.25 -7.53
N CYS A 40 -1.95 -31.74 -6.84
CA CYS A 40 -2.06 -32.21 -5.46
C CYS A 40 -2.08 -31.06 -4.40
N GLY A 41 -1.91 -29.81 -4.80
CA GLY A 41 -1.82 -28.70 -3.87
C GLY A 41 -0.52 -28.67 -3.05
N TRP A 42 0.53 -29.39 -3.48
CA TRP A 42 1.82 -29.45 -2.80
C TRP A 42 2.79 -28.34 -3.24
N GLU A 43 2.57 -27.76 -4.41
CA GLU A 43 3.25 -26.54 -4.84
C GLU A 43 2.45 -25.33 -4.36
N GLN A 44 2.91 -24.73 -3.28
CA GLN A 44 2.49 -23.40 -2.91
C GLN A 44 3.25 -22.42 -3.81
N GLY A 45 2.54 -21.83 -4.77
CA GLY A 45 3.05 -20.74 -5.59
C GLY A 45 4.05 -21.14 -6.66
N SER A 46 3.65 -21.97 -7.65
CA SER A 46 4.23 -21.80 -8.97
C SER A 46 3.72 -20.46 -9.49
N GLU A 47 4.61 -19.49 -9.61
CA GLU A 47 4.34 -18.26 -10.36
C GLU A 47 3.74 -18.69 -11.69
N THR A 48 2.45 -18.42 -11.90
CA THR A 48 1.87 -18.56 -13.25
C THR A 48 2.77 -17.73 -14.15
N PRO A 49 3.36 -18.34 -15.22
CA PRO A 49 4.28 -17.61 -16.06
C PRO A 49 3.56 -16.37 -16.57
N ILE A 50 4.07 -15.21 -16.20
CA ILE A 50 3.51 -13.92 -16.61
C ILE A 50 3.61 -13.86 -18.11
N PRO A 51 2.51 -13.66 -18.85
CA PRO A 51 2.56 -13.58 -20.29
C PRO A 51 3.57 -12.53 -20.74
N SER A 52 4.32 -12.77 -21.82
CA SER A 52 5.29 -11.82 -22.36
C SER A 52 4.60 -10.48 -22.67
N GLY A 53 5.11 -9.40 -22.08
CA GLY A 53 4.57 -8.04 -22.21
C GLY A 53 3.78 -7.56 -20.97
N PHE A 54 3.74 -8.37 -19.91
CA PHE A 54 3.22 -7.98 -18.61
C PHE A 54 4.33 -8.05 -17.56
N ASP A 55 4.38 -7.06 -16.68
CA ASP A 55 5.24 -7.08 -15.51
C ASP A 55 4.49 -7.69 -14.32
N PRO A 56 5.18 -8.40 -13.40
CA PRO A 56 4.56 -8.86 -12.16
C PRO A 56 4.03 -7.67 -11.36
N LEU A 57 2.91 -7.87 -10.67
CA LEU A 57 2.48 -6.90 -9.67
C LEU A 57 3.57 -6.78 -8.59
N PRO A 58 3.86 -5.56 -8.10
CA PRO A 58 4.78 -5.41 -6.99
C PRO A 58 4.26 -6.18 -5.76
N ASP A 59 5.17 -6.69 -4.94
CA ASP A 59 4.81 -7.21 -3.63
C ASP A 59 4.04 -6.14 -2.85
N MET A 60 2.95 -6.55 -2.21
CA MET A 60 2.09 -5.67 -1.43
C MET A 60 2.23 -5.99 0.05
N GLU A 61 2.22 -4.96 0.88
CA GLU A 61 2.19 -5.08 2.35
C GLU A 61 0.99 -4.33 2.92
N GLU A 62 0.47 -4.81 4.04
CA GLU A 62 -0.58 -4.11 4.79
C GLU A 62 0.05 -3.09 5.72
N ILE A 63 -0.35 -1.83 5.57
CA ILE A 63 0.07 -0.72 6.42
C ILE A 63 -1.12 -0.11 7.14
N PRO A 64 -0.96 0.38 8.39
CA PRO A 64 -2.05 1.01 9.12
C PRO A 64 -2.54 2.28 8.43
N LEU A 65 -3.86 2.43 8.33
CA LEU A 65 -4.52 3.66 7.91
C LEU A 65 -4.82 4.50 9.15
N VAL A 66 -4.24 5.69 9.18
CA VAL A 66 -4.41 6.67 10.25
C VAL A 66 -5.40 7.74 9.78
N GLY A 67 -6.50 7.89 10.48
CA GLY A 67 -7.55 8.85 10.12
C GLY A 67 -7.46 10.15 10.92
N HIS A 68 -7.44 10.03 12.23
CA HIS A 68 -7.40 11.17 13.15
C HIS A 68 -6.14 11.08 14.03
N ILE A 69 -5.56 12.20 14.41
CA ILE A 69 -4.37 12.23 15.25
C ILE A 69 -4.71 12.94 16.54
N ALA A 70 -4.66 12.21 17.67
CA ALA A 70 -4.85 12.78 18.99
C ALA A 70 -3.59 13.51 19.47
N CYS A 71 -3.77 14.64 20.17
CA CYS A 71 -2.68 15.44 20.72
C CYS A 71 -1.88 14.66 21.76
N GLY A 72 -0.56 14.66 21.59
CA GLY A 72 0.36 14.04 22.55
C GLY A 72 0.57 12.53 22.38
N GLU A 73 -0.23 11.86 21.57
CA GLU A 73 -0.08 10.43 21.26
C GLU A 73 0.74 10.20 19.98
N PRO A 74 1.44 9.04 19.86
CA PRO A 74 2.06 8.68 18.59
C PRO A 74 1.04 8.58 17.47
N ILE A 75 1.37 9.03 16.26
CA ILE A 75 0.46 8.99 15.12
C ILE A 75 -0.10 7.58 14.82
N THR A 76 0.65 6.54 15.17
CA THR A 76 0.28 5.14 15.02
C THR A 76 -0.33 4.53 16.29
N ALA A 77 -0.80 5.35 17.26
CA ALA A 77 -1.53 4.85 18.42
C ALA A 77 -2.85 4.17 17.99
N GLU A 78 -3.30 3.16 18.73
CA GLU A 78 -4.51 2.40 18.39
C GLU A 78 -5.74 3.31 18.22
N GLU A 79 -5.83 4.39 18.97
CA GLU A 79 -6.92 5.35 18.92
C GLU A 79 -7.00 6.13 17.59
N ASN A 80 -5.89 6.20 16.85
CA ASN A 80 -5.79 6.90 15.57
C ASN A 80 -6.02 5.98 14.37
N LEU A 81 -6.13 4.66 14.60
CA LEU A 81 -6.24 3.68 13.52
C LEU A 81 -7.68 3.57 13.02
N GLU A 82 -7.88 3.76 11.71
CA GLU A 82 -9.16 3.50 11.03
C GLU A 82 -9.20 2.12 10.36
N GLY A 83 -8.06 1.46 10.19
CA GLY A 83 -7.95 0.15 9.56
C GLY A 83 -6.57 -0.11 8.96
N TYR A 84 -6.53 -0.94 7.93
CA TYR A 84 -5.33 -1.26 7.17
C TYR A 84 -5.59 -1.12 5.69
N VAL A 85 -4.56 -0.74 4.94
CA VAL A 85 -4.59 -0.63 3.47
C VAL A 85 -3.39 -1.33 2.87
N SER A 86 -3.54 -1.87 1.66
CA SER A 86 -2.43 -2.49 0.93
C SER A 86 -1.65 -1.42 0.17
N ALA A 87 -0.33 -1.43 0.31
CA ALA A 87 0.59 -0.57 -0.41
C ALA A 87 1.74 -1.39 -1.01
N PRO A 88 2.35 -0.94 -2.14
CA PRO A 88 3.55 -1.57 -2.67
C PRO A 88 4.67 -1.63 -1.63
N ALA A 89 5.18 -2.84 -1.33
CA ALA A 89 6.24 -3.05 -0.34
C ALA A 89 7.51 -2.24 -0.65
N MET A 90 7.78 -1.99 -1.93
CA MET A 90 8.90 -1.17 -2.38
C MET A 90 8.87 0.28 -1.89
N TRP A 91 7.72 0.79 -1.46
CA TRP A 91 7.61 2.13 -0.86
C TRP A 91 8.14 2.17 0.56
N HIS A 92 8.24 1.00 1.23
CA HIS A 92 8.65 0.90 2.63
C HIS A 92 7.86 1.88 3.52
N ALA A 93 6.56 1.99 3.26
CA ALA A 93 5.69 2.88 3.98
C ALA A 93 5.43 2.37 5.40
N THR A 94 5.31 3.28 6.34
CA THR A 94 5.07 2.93 7.75
C THR A 94 3.58 2.99 8.08
N PHE A 95 2.85 3.91 7.44
CA PHE A 95 1.41 4.09 7.59
C PHE A 95 0.85 4.84 6.38
N ALA A 96 -0.48 4.91 6.28
CA ALA A 96 -1.18 5.71 5.28
C ALA A 96 -2.06 6.77 5.94
N LEU A 97 -2.27 7.87 5.22
CA LEU A 97 -3.22 8.93 5.56
C LEU A 97 -4.29 9.02 4.48
N LEU A 98 -5.55 9.15 4.89
CA LEU A 98 -6.61 9.57 3.98
C LEU A 98 -6.56 11.10 3.85
N CYS A 99 -6.24 11.60 2.65
CA CYS A 99 -6.19 13.02 2.39
C CYS A 99 -7.59 13.63 2.41
N ARG A 100 -7.74 14.75 3.10
CA ARG A 100 -8.96 15.55 3.11
C ARG A 100 -8.65 16.98 2.69
N GLY A 101 -9.49 17.51 1.82
CA GLY A 101 -9.33 18.87 1.25
C GLY A 101 -8.40 18.91 0.05
N ASP A 102 -8.22 20.11 -0.48
CA ASP A 102 -7.63 20.39 -1.80
C ASP A 102 -6.31 21.17 -1.74
N SER A 103 -5.74 21.35 -0.55
CA SER A 103 -4.53 22.19 -0.38
C SER A 103 -3.29 21.68 -1.12
N MET A 104 -3.28 20.40 -1.51
CA MET A 104 -2.18 19.75 -2.22
C MET A 104 -2.54 19.39 -3.67
N GLU A 105 -3.67 19.91 -4.17
CA GLU A 105 -4.01 19.77 -5.59
C GLU A 105 -3.04 20.55 -6.48
N PRO A 106 -2.74 20.03 -7.68
CA PRO A 106 -3.32 18.84 -8.32
C PRO A 106 -2.63 17.52 -7.99
N THR A 107 -1.52 17.52 -7.26
CA THR A 107 -0.72 16.30 -7.01
C THR A 107 -1.46 15.33 -6.11
N ILE A 108 -1.98 15.79 -4.99
CA ILE A 108 -2.76 15.00 -4.04
C ILE A 108 -4.13 15.65 -3.91
N CYS A 109 -5.18 14.87 -4.17
CA CYS A 109 -6.56 15.32 -4.16
C CYS A 109 -7.31 14.81 -2.93
N ASP A 110 -8.49 15.38 -2.70
CA ASP A 110 -9.41 14.88 -1.67
C ASP A 110 -9.75 13.41 -1.90
N GLY A 111 -9.68 12.60 -0.84
CA GLY A 111 -9.93 11.15 -0.91
C GLY A 111 -8.73 10.29 -1.30
N ASP A 112 -7.57 10.85 -1.63
CA ASP A 112 -6.36 10.07 -1.88
C ASP A 112 -5.86 9.39 -0.61
N LEU A 113 -5.39 8.14 -0.74
CA LEU A 113 -4.62 7.44 0.29
C LEU A 113 -3.14 7.70 0.04
N VAL A 114 -2.48 8.38 0.97
CA VAL A 114 -1.08 8.76 0.86
C VAL A 114 -0.24 7.91 1.80
N ALA A 115 0.69 7.13 1.22
CA ALA A 115 1.63 6.29 1.96
C ALA A 115 2.78 7.13 2.52
N ILE A 116 3.04 6.98 3.82
CA ILE A 116 4.02 7.77 4.56
C ILE A 116 5.11 6.86 5.12
N LYS A 117 6.36 7.28 4.95
CA LYS A 117 7.53 6.63 5.54
C LYS A 117 8.10 7.48 6.66
N LYS A 118 8.20 6.90 7.88
CA LYS A 118 8.84 7.52 9.05
C LYS A 118 10.36 7.44 9.01
N ASP A 119 10.99 8.17 9.91
CA ASP A 119 12.43 8.08 10.22
C ASP A 119 13.35 8.22 9.00
N VAL A 120 12.99 9.11 8.08
CA VAL A 120 13.79 9.44 6.90
C VAL A 120 14.30 10.87 6.96
N GLN A 121 15.45 11.11 6.34
CA GLN A 121 15.94 12.47 6.15
C GLN A 121 15.07 13.17 5.11
N ILE A 122 14.59 14.36 5.46
CA ILE A 122 13.71 15.17 4.61
C ILE A 122 14.55 16.19 3.84
N GLU A 123 14.29 16.30 2.55
CA GLU A 123 14.91 17.25 1.65
C GLU A 123 13.92 18.35 1.22
N ASN A 124 14.46 19.50 0.83
CA ASN A 124 13.64 20.62 0.36
C ASN A 124 12.80 20.24 -0.88
N GLY A 125 11.54 20.62 -0.85
CA GLY A 125 10.58 20.37 -1.92
C GLY A 125 9.85 19.03 -1.82
N GLN A 126 10.22 18.16 -0.88
CA GLN A 126 9.48 16.91 -0.63
C GLN A 126 8.14 17.16 0.05
N ILE A 127 7.18 16.27 -0.20
CA ILE A 127 5.88 16.28 0.46
C ILE A 127 6.00 15.48 1.74
N VAL A 128 5.60 16.08 2.86
CA VAL A 128 5.68 15.48 4.18
C VAL A 128 4.33 15.53 4.88
N ALA A 129 4.08 14.53 5.72
CA ALA A 129 3.03 14.60 6.72
C ALA A 129 3.55 15.40 7.90
N VAL A 130 2.84 16.46 8.23
CA VAL A 130 3.17 17.38 9.32
C VAL A 130 2.01 17.41 10.29
N ARG A 131 2.31 17.28 11.57
CA ARG A 131 1.34 17.49 12.64
C ARG A 131 1.53 18.91 13.20
N ILE A 132 0.45 19.67 13.23
CA ILE A 132 0.39 21.02 13.80
C ILE A 132 -0.71 20.99 14.86
N GLY A 133 -0.32 21.01 16.13
CA GLY A 133 -1.28 20.76 17.23
C GLY A 133 -1.88 19.35 17.08
N ASP A 134 -3.21 19.27 16.94
CA ASP A 134 -3.98 18.01 16.83
C ASP A 134 -4.30 17.61 15.40
N GLU A 135 -3.83 18.34 14.40
CA GLU A 135 -4.15 18.08 13.00
C GLU A 135 -2.92 17.62 12.21
N ALA A 136 -3.09 16.54 11.43
CA ALA A 136 -2.13 16.17 10.40
C ALA A 136 -2.49 16.85 9.09
N THR A 137 -1.48 17.34 8.39
CA THR A 137 -1.62 17.91 7.06
C THR A 137 -0.46 17.50 6.17
N LEU A 138 -0.68 17.49 4.86
CA LEU A 138 0.37 17.29 3.87
C LEU A 138 0.82 18.64 3.32
N LYS A 139 2.13 18.87 3.25
CA LYS A 139 2.72 20.09 2.68
C LYS A 139 4.06 19.79 2.04
N ARG A 140 4.49 20.62 1.10
CA ARG A 140 5.90 20.66 0.68
C ARG A 140 6.71 21.40 1.71
N VAL A 141 7.79 20.78 2.16
CA VAL A 141 8.69 21.38 3.13
C VAL A 141 9.85 22.08 2.44
N TYR A 142 10.18 23.28 2.94
CA TYR A 142 11.41 24.00 2.59
C TYR A 142 12.10 24.45 3.87
N ILE A 143 13.29 23.92 4.10
CA ILE A 143 14.08 24.20 5.30
C ILE A 143 15.03 25.34 4.99
N HIS A 144 14.87 26.45 5.69
CA HIS A 144 15.74 27.61 5.62
C HIS A 144 16.56 27.74 6.91
N LYS A 145 17.54 28.65 6.91
CA LYS A 145 18.43 28.85 8.06
C LYS A 145 17.70 29.20 9.36
N ASP A 146 16.65 30.01 9.24
CA ASP A 146 15.97 30.62 10.40
C ASP A 146 14.48 30.25 10.52
N TYR A 147 13.93 29.52 9.54
CA TYR A 147 12.53 29.11 9.52
C TYR A 147 12.32 27.87 8.63
N ILE A 148 11.19 27.20 8.80
CA ILE A 148 10.69 26.15 7.91
C ILE A 148 9.44 26.70 7.21
N GLU A 149 9.37 26.54 5.90
CA GLU A 149 8.18 26.85 5.12
C GLU A 149 7.46 25.55 4.78
N LEU A 150 6.19 25.48 5.14
CA LEU A 150 5.26 24.43 4.75
C LEU A 150 4.35 24.99 3.65
N ARG A 151 4.62 24.59 2.41
CA ARG A 151 3.96 25.13 1.23
C ARG A 151 2.87 24.20 0.72
N PRO A 152 1.63 24.68 0.56
CA PRO A 152 0.61 23.97 -0.19
C PRO A 152 0.96 23.96 -1.69
N GLU A 153 0.44 22.99 -2.46
CA GLU A 153 0.55 23.03 -3.92
C GLU A 153 -0.55 23.86 -4.58
N ASN A 154 -1.71 23.88 -3.97
CA ASN A 154 -2.82 24.70 -4.45
C ASN A 154 -2.56 26.19 -4.14
N PRO A 155 -2.45 27.04 -5.17
CA PRO A 155 -2.16 28.49 -5.00
C PRO A 155 -3.26 29.28 -4.29
N ALA A 156 -4.44 28.69 -4.07
CA ALA A 156 -5.49 29.30 -3.27
C ALA A 156 -5.16 29.34 -1.77
N TYR A 157 -4.15 28.58 -1.35
CA TYR A 157 -3.70 28.51 0.05
C TYR A 157 -2.36 29.22 0.24
N THR A 158 -2.14 29.78 1.41
CA THR A 158 -0.88 30.44 1.78
C THR A 158 0.06 29.47 2.47
N SER A 159 1.39 29.68 2.29
CA SER A 159 2.42 28.94 3.03
C SER A 159 2.34 29.22 4.53
N ILE A 160 2.63 28.20 5.33
CA ILE A 160 2.82 28.33 6.78
C ILE A 160 4.32 28.49 7.03
N ILE A 161 4.68 29.56 7.71
CA ILE A 161 6.07 29.87 8.07
C ILE A 161 6.25 29.58 9.56
N LEU A 162 7.12 28.62 9.87
CA LEU A 162 7.43 28.20 11.23
C LEU A 162 8.80 28.74 11.63
N ARG A 163 8.86 29.64 12.58
CA ARG A 163 10.11 30.14 13.15
C ARG A 163 10.60 29.22 14.26
N LYS A 164 11.87 29.37 14.67
CA LYS A 164 12.50 28.50 15.69
C LYS A 164 11.69 28.35 16.99
N GLU A 165 10.95 29.36 17.36
CA GLU A 165 10.14 29.42 18.58
C GLU A 165 8.85 28.57 18.45
N GLU A 166 8.37 28.40 17.21
CA GLU A 166 7.11 27.73 16.87
C GLU A 166 7.34 26.25 16.45
N ILE A 167 8.60 25.85 16.20
CA ILE A 167 8.96 24.49 15.76
C ILE A 167 8.60 23.44 16.82
N SER A 168 8.54 23.80 18.11
CA SER A 168 8.18 22.88 19.19
C SER A 168 6.73 22.39 19.14
N GLU A 169 5.86 23.09 18.42
CA GLU A 169 4.44 22.73 18.26
C GLU A 169 4.15 21.93 16.99
N VAL A 170 5.20 21.65 16.22
CA VAL A 170 5.11 21.00 14.91
C VAL A 170 5.98 19.76 14.87
N ALA A 171 5.42 18.65 14.43
CA ALA A 171 6.15 17.41 14.20
C ALA A 171 6.06 16.99 12.73
N ILE A 172 7.21 16.71 12.12
CA ILE A 172 7.25 16.04 10.82
C ILE A 172 7.10 14.55 11.09
N GLU A 173 5.97 14.00 10.69
CA GLU A 173 5.60 12.61 10.94
C GLU A 173 6.17 11.63 9.91
N GLY A 174 6.53 12.13 8.72
CA GLY A 174 7.20 11.32 7.71
C GLY A 174 7.09 11.90 6.29
N LEU A 175 7.75 11.20 5.38
CA LEU A 175 7.81 11.51 3.95
C LEU A 175 6.68 10.81 3.20
N ALA A 176 5.97 11.51 2.33
CA ALA A 176 5.06 10.90 1.37
C ALA A 176 5.86 10.15 0.30
N VAL A 177 5.66 8.84 0.18
CA VAL A 177 6.41 7.96 -0.72
C VAL A 177 5.56 7.39 -1.85
N GLY A 178 4.24 7.50 -1.76
CA GLY A 178 3.33 7.07 -2.79
C GLY A 178 1.89 7.48 -2.49
N LEU A 179 1.02 7.35 -3.47
CA LEU A 179 -0.42 7.57 -3.30
C LEU A 179 -1.23 6.54 -4.07
N CYS A 180 -2.42 6.24 -3.56
CA CYS A 180 -3.44 5.45 -4.24
C CYS A 180 -4.70 6.30 -4.39
N ARG A 181 -5.28 6.30 -5.60
CA ARG A 181 -6.48 7.03 -5.94
C ARG A 181 -7.50 6.11 -6.56
N GLY A 182 -8.75 6.17 -6.08
CA GLY A 182 -9.89 5.61 -6.77
C GLY A 182 -10.25 6.46 -8.01
N LEU A 183 -10.87 5.83 -8.99
CA LEU A 183 -11.42 6.52 -10.18
C LEU A 183 -12.85 6.99 -9.90
#